data_f92b4abc06f4f723437935b7a4d3fece
#
_entry.id   f92b4abc06f4f723437935b7a4d3fece
#
_cell.length_a   1.000
_cell.length_b   1.000
_cell.length_c   1.000
_cell.angle_alpha   90.00
_cell.angle_beta   90.00
_cell.angle_gamma   90.00
#
_symmetry.space_group_name_H-M   'P 1'
#
loop_
_entity.id
_entity.type
_entity.pdbx_description
1 polymer ?
#
loop_
_entity_poly.entity_id
_entity_poly.type
_entity_poly.pdbx_seq_one_letter_code
_entity_poly.pdbx_strand_id
1 'polypeptide(L)'
;MAENVTECVMIHHWRTIAISLAALLSVLPLGIASAEPIVSPAKSDTAGCVRPDFRVVLDVGHTAKSPGAKSARGADEFEFNLRLAKLINQALLDEGFAKTVLMVTDGRANRSLYARVARANDLSANLLLSIHHDSVPDRFIERWEYNGKRRAFSDRFKGHSIFVSDDNIDPKDSLLFGSMLGQQLKARGLEYTPHYTESFMGRWKRALLDANAGVYRYDTLFVLKKTQMPAVLLEAGSIANRDEELEMASPERQ
;
A
#
# COMPACT_ATOMS: atom_id res chain seq x y z
N MET A 1 -10.99 5.32 -17.54
CA MET A 1 -9.75 5.06 -16.79
C MET A 1 -10.02 4.61 -15.35
N ALA A 2 -11.09 5.10 -14.71
CA ALA A 2 -11.47 4.73 -13.33
C ALA A 2 -11.84 3.24 -13.14
N GLU A 3 -12.42 2.58 -14.14
CA GLU A 3 -12.82 1.17 -14.06
C GLU A 3 -11.64 0.18 -13.96
N ASN A 4 -10.46 0.56 -14.44
CA ASN A 4 -9.30 -0.34 -14.51
C ASN A 4 -8.62 -0.60 -13.14
N VAL A 5 -8.59 0.35 -12.21
CA VAL A 5 -7.93 0.16 -10.90
C VAL A 5 -8.75 -0.81 -10.04
N THR A 6 -10.07 -0.64 -10.04
CA THR A 6 -11.00 -1.48 -9.26
C THR A 6 -10.93 -2.93 -9.69
N GLU A 7 -10.92 -3.20 -10.99
CA GLU A 7 -10.87 -4.57 -11.52
C GLU A 7 -9.51 -5.25 -11.29
N CYS A 8 -8.40 -4.51 -11.43
CA CYS A 8 -7.07 -5.04 -11.16
C CYS A 8 -6.87 -5.46 -9.70
N VAL A 9 -7.52 -4.80 -8.77
CA VAL A 9 -7.38 -5.08 -7.33
C VAL A 9 -8.37 -6.13 -6.82
N MET A 10 -9.58 -6.27 -7.42
CA MET A 10 -10.64 -7.17 -6.92
C MET A 10 -10.51 -8.65 -7.32
N ILE A 11 -9.75 -9.04 -8.32
CA ILE A 11 -9.79 -10.40 -8.90
C ILE A 11 -9.24 -11.51 -7.98
N HIS A 12 -8.65 -11.21 -6.83
CA HIS A 12 -7.95 -12.21 -5.99
C HIS A 12 -8.77 -12.89 -4.88
N HIS A 13 -10.05 -12.58 -4.69
CA HIS A 13 -10.81 -13.11 -3.53
C HIS A 13 -11.60 -14.41 -3.75
N TRP A 14 -11.61 -15.04 -4.95
CA TRP A 14 -12.53 -16.13 -5.25
C TRP A 14 -11.90 -17.48 -5.60
N ARG A 15 -10.61 -17.71 -5.43
CA ARG A 15 -9.98 -18.99 -5.85
C ARG A 15 -9.45 -19.91 -4.76
N THR A 16 -9.73 -19.71 -3.48
CA THR A 16 -9.22 -20.58 -2.39
C THR A 16 -10.28 -21.31 -1.56
N ILE A 17 -11.48 -21.59 -2.07
CA ILE A 17 -12.40 -22.54 -1.41
C ILE A 17 -13.11 -23.36 -2.49
N ALA A 18 -12.54 -24.45 -2.92
CA ALA A 18 -13.24 -25.63 -3.48
C ALA A 18 -12.27 -26.78 -3.74
N ILE A 19 -11.75 -27.38 -2.69
CA ILE A 19 -11.31 -28.79 -2.71
C ILE A 19 -11.71 -29.37 -1.38
N SER A 20 -12.83 -30.09 -1.34
CA SER A 20 -12.98 -31.30 -0.52
C SER A 20 -14.35 -31.93 -0.72
N LEU A 21 -14.31 -33.20 -1.04
CA LEU A 21 -15.25 -34.29 -0.83
C LEU A 21 -16.65 -34.25 -1.46
N ALA A 22 -16.85 -35.12 -2.45
CA ALA A 22 -17.97 -36.04 -2.48
C ALA A 22 -17.66 -37.22 -3.43
N ALA A 23 -17.14 -38.31 -2.89
CA ALA A 23 -17.32 -39.64 -3.43
C ALA A 23 -18.53 -40.23 -2.72
N LEU A 24 -19.62 -40.51 -3.42
CA LEU A 24 -20.59 -41.55 -3.08
C LEU A 24 -21.46 -41.88 -4.32
N LEU A 25 -21.45 -43.15 -4.63
CA LEU A 25 -22.20 -43.84 -5.69
C LEU A 25 -23.71 -43.63 -5.56
N SER A 26 -24.42 -43.51 -6.68
CA SER A 26 -25.69 -44.22 -6.88
C SER A 26 -26.15 -44.20 -8.37
N VAL A 27 -26.42 -45.32 -8.82
CA VAL A 27 -27.14 -45.98 -9.91
C VAL A 27 -28.11 -45.13 -10.73
N LEU A 28 -27.99 -45.34 -12.10
CA LEU A 28 -28.83 -44.88 -13.20
C LEU A 28 -30.34 -45.20 -13.08
N PRO A 29 -31.21 -44.41 -13.79
CA PRO A 29 -31.81 -44.94 -15.01
C PRO A 29 -31.71 -44.04 -16.25
N LEU A 30 -31.72 -44.68 -17.42
CA LEU A 30 -31.78 -44.08 -18.75
C LEU A 30 -33.05 -43.26 -18.93
N GLY A 31 -32.87 -41.99 -19.22
CA GLY A 31 -33.94 -41.12 -19.75
C GLY A 31 -33.40 -40.42 -21.01
N ILE A 32 -34.11 -40.61 -22.11
CA ILE A 32 -33.82 -39.93 -23.39
C ILE A 32 -34.12 -38.46 -23.20
N ALA A 33 -33.11 -37.62 -23.15
CA ALA A 33 -33.29 -36.17 -23.12
C ALA A 33 -32.96 -35.55 -24.48
N SER A 34 -33.95 -34.86 -25.04
CA SER A 34 -33.85 -34.03 -26.24
C SER A 34 -32.76 -32.97 -26.03
N ALA A 35 -31.83 -32.90 -26.96
CA ALA A 35 -30.79 -31.88 -26.96
C ALA A 35 -31.39 -30.50 -27.28
N GLU A 36 -31.55 -29.66 -26.26
CA GLU A 36 -31.72 -28.23 -26.49
C GLU A 36 -30.39 -27.60 -26.95
N PRO A 37 -30.44 -26.60 -27.86
CA PRO A 37 -29.20 -25.95 -28.31
C PRO A 37 -28.54 -25.24 -27.12
N ILE A 38 -27.29 -25.60 -26.84
CA ILE A 38 -26.43 -24.92 -25.87
C ILE A 38 -26.19 -23.50 -26.41
N VAL A 39 -26.97 -22.54 -25.93
CA VAL A 39 -26.65 -21.12 -26.09
C VAL A 39 -25.38 -20.89 -25.31
N SER A 40 -24.24 -20.77 -26.01
CA SER A 40 -22.99 -20.29 -25.40
C SER A 40 -23.30 -18.97 -24.68
N PRO A 41 -22.95 -18.84 -23.40
CA PRO A 41 -23.09 -17.55 -22.74
C PRO A 41 -22.26 -16.54 -23.52
N ALA A 42 -22.93 -15.46 -23.95
CA ALA A 42 -22.25 -14.32 -24.54
C ALA A 42 -21.09 -13.95 -23.62
N LYS A 43 -19.87 -13.89 -24.15
CA LYS A 43 -18.73 -13.29 -23.43
C LYS A 43 -19.18 -11.90 -23.01
N SER A 44 -19.40 -11.68 -21.73
CA SER A 44 -19.47 -10.33 -21.20
C SER A 44 -18.09 -9.73 -21.46
N ASP A 45 -18.02 -8.76 -22.35
CA ASP A 45 -16.85 -7.88 -22.50
C ASP A 45 -16.77 -6.97 -21.26
N THR A 46 -16.57 -7.55 -20.08
CA THR A 46 -15.94 -6.86 -18.97
C THR A 46 -14.49 -6.76 -19.37
N ALA A 47 -14.05 -5.56 -19.73
CA ALA A 47 -12.63 -5.27 -19.97
C ALA A 47 -11.88 -5.55 -18.66
N GLY A 48 -11.57 -6.83 -18.41
CA GLY A 48 -10.87 -7.27 -17.21
C GLY A 48 -9.49 -6.62 -17.12
N CYS A 49 -9.01 -6.43 -15.93
CA CYS A 49 -7.65 -5.92 -15.69
C CYS A 49 -6.60 -6.71 -16.48
N VAL A 50 -5.94 -6.03 -17.42
CA VAL A 50 -4.81 -6.58 -18.16
C VAL A 50 -3.52 -6.29 -17.37
N ARG A 51 -3.18 -7.15 -16.40
CA ARG A 51 -2.02 -6.98 -15.52
C ARG A 51 -0.72 -6.58 -16.23
N PRO A 52 -0.34 -7.20 -17.37
CA PRO A 52 0.88 -6.83 -18.10
C PRO A 52 0.87 -5.38 -18.61
N ASP A 53 -0.30 -4.77 -18.77
CA ASP A 53 -0.44 -3.40 -19.24
C ASP A 53 -0.62 -2.39 -18.12
N PHE A 54 -1.01 -2.84 -16.93
CA PHE A 54 -1.20 -2.00 -15.77
C PHE A 54 0.14 -1.60 -15.14
N ARG A 55 0.47 -0.32 -15.18
CA ARG A 55 1.72 0.21 -14.66
C ARG A 55 1.57 0.73 -13.23
N VAL A 56 2.23 0.05 -12.29
CA VAL A 56 2.37 0.52 -10.91
C VAL A 56 3.72 1.23 -10.77
N VAL A 57 3.72 2.43 -10.23
CA VAL A 57 4.95 3.10 -9.77
C VAL A 57 5.05 2.94 -8.26
N LEU A 58 6.07 2.23 -7.81
CA LEU A 58 6.45 2.12 -6.41
C LEU A 58 7.48 3.21 -6.10
N ASP A 59 7.03 4.27 -5.44
CA ASP A 59 7.87 5.39 -5.05
C ASP A 59 8.52 5.10 -3.69
N VAL A 60 9.84 4.97 -3.67
CA VAL A 60 10.60 4.80 -2.42
C VAL A 60 10.72 6.14 -1.72
N GLY A 61 10.06 6.30 -0.58
CA GLY A 61 10.12 7.50 0.24
C GLY A 61 11.56 7.90 0.61
N HIS A 62 11.81 9.21 0.66
CA HIS A 62 13.14 9.76 0.96
C HIS A 62 14.24 9.45 -0.08
N THR A 63 15.48 9.69 0.27
CA THR A 63 16.67 9.41 -0.56
C THR A 63 17.84 9.09 0.37
N ALA A 64 18.91 8.51 -0.18
CA ALA A 64 20.14 8.28 0.62
C ALA A 64 20.77 9.58 1.16
N LYS A 65 20.52 10.75 0.51
CA LYS A 65 21.03 12.07 0.95
C LYS A 65 20.06 12.83 1.87
N SER A 66 18.81 12.38 1.95
CA SER A 66 17.77 12.91 2.83
C SER A 66 16.93 11.74 3.34
N PRO A 67 17.49 10.95 4.28
CA PRO A 67 17.02 9.59 4.57
C PRO A 67 15.75 9.51 5.42
N GLY A 68 15.10 10.61 5.73
CA GLY A 68 13.90 10.64 6.56
C GLY A 68 14.20 10.54 8.04
N ALA A 69 13.31 9.89 8.77
CA ALA A 69 13.44 9.67 10.21
C ALA A 69 14.53 8.64 10.54
N LYS A 70 14.88 8.56 11.85
CA LYS A 70 15.71 7.48 12.39
C LYS A 70 14.85 6.53 13.18
N SER A 71 15.07 5.26 12.99
CA SER A 71 14.45 4.21 13.78
C SER A 71 14.93 4.26 15.26
N ALA A 72 14.20 3.55 16.11
CA ALA A 72 14.58 3.45 17.54
C ALA A 72 16.03 2.95 17.74
N ARG A 73 16.56 2.14 16.82
CA ARG A 73 17.95 1.64 16.83
C ARG A 73 18.90 2.44 15.94
N GLY A 74 18.38 3.44 15.22
CA GLY A 74 19.15 4.43 14.47
C GLY A 74 19.42 4.10 13.02
N ALA A 75 18.69 3.15 12.43
CA ALA A 75 18.65 2.95 11.00
C ALA A 75 17.86 4.07 10.31
N ASP A 76 18.13 4.31 9.05
CA ASP A 76 17.43 5.31 8.26
C ASP A 76 16.08 4.80 7.75
N GLU A 77 15.06 5.65 7.75
CA GLU A 77 13.75 5.36 7.16
C GLU A 77 13.87 4.94 5.69
N PHE A 78 14.73 5.58 4.93
CA PHE A 78 14.99 5.23 3.53
C PHE A 78 15.39 3.76 3.34
N GLU A 79 16.12 3.17 4.28
CA GLU A 79 16.52 1.76 4.21
C GLU A 79 15.31 0.82 4.37
N PHE A 80 14.40 1.15 5.28
CA PHE A 80 13.13 0.42 5.45
C PHE A 80 12.25 0.55 4.21
N ASN A 81 12.08 1.77 3.70
CA ASN A 81 11.28 2.06 2.51
C ASN A 81 11.79 1.29 1.29
N LEU A 82 13.11 1.32 1.07
CA LEU A 82 13.75 0.65 -0.08
C LEU A 82 13.60 -0.88 0.02
N ARG A 83 13.75 -1.45 1.22
CA ARG A 83 13.62 -2.89 1.44
C ARG A 83 12.19 -3.35 1.12
N LEU A 84 11.19 -2.72 1.74
CA LEU A 84 9.79 -3.07 1.52
C LEU A 84 9.37 -2.85 0.05
N ALA A 85 9.75 -1.73 -0.55
CA ALA A 85 9.42 -1.45 -1.95
C ALA A 85 10.03 -2.48 -2.92
N LYS A 86 11.24 -3.01 -2.66
CA LYS A 86 11.83 -4.08 -3.45
C LYS A 86 11.03 -5.39 -3.36
N LEU A 87 10.54 -5.74 -2.18
CA LEU A 87 9.72 -6.94 -1.99
C LEU A 87 8.37 -6.80 -2.70
N ILE A 88 7.71 -5.66 -2.55
CA ILE A 88 6.47 -5.37 -3.27
C ILE A 88 6.69 -5.39 -4.79
N ASN A 89 7.79 -4.81 -5.27
CA ASN A 89 8.13 -4.83 -6.70
C ASN A 89 8.26 -6.26 -7.22
N GLN A 90 9.01 -7.11 -6.53
CA GLN A 90 9.17 -8.51 -6.92
C GLN A 90 7.82 -9.24 -6.93
N ALA A 91 7.02 -9.08 -5.88
CA ALA A 91 5.69 -9.71 -5.79
C ALA A 91 4.76 -9.28 -6.93
N LEU A 92 4.76 -7.99 -7.30
CA LEU A 92 3.97 -7.49 -8.42
C LEU A 92 4.44 -8.05 -9.77
N LEU A 93 5.74 -8.15 -9.99
CA LEU A 93 6.30 -8.76 -11.20
C LEU A 93 5.92 -10.25 -11.31
N ASP A 94 6.02 -10.99 -10.20
CA ASP A 94 5.65 -12.41 -10.12
C ASP A 94 4.15 -12.61 -10.37
N GLU A 95 3.32 -11.66 -9.98
CA GLU A 95 1.87 -11.63 -10.24
C GLU A 95 1.48 -11.15 -11.65
N GLY A 96 2.46 -10.86 -12.50
CA GLY A 96 2.26 -10.51 -13.90
C GLY A 96 2.07 -9.01 -14.18
N PHE A 97 2.31 -8.11 -13.20
CA PHE A 97 2.34 -6.66 -13.42
C PHE A 97 3.68 -6.23 -14.04
N ALA A 98 3.92 -6.66 -15.27
CA ALA A 98 5.21 -6.55 -15.94
C ALA A 98 5.71 -5.10 -16.13
N LYS A 99 4.82 -4.11 -16.10
CA LYS A 99 5.15 -2.67 -16.22
C LYS A 99 5.39 -1.99 -14.87
N THR A 100 5.52 -2.74 -13.77
CA THR A 100 5.85 -2.17 -12.46
C THR A 100 7.22 -1.48 -12.50
N VAL A 101 7.29 -0.28 -11.92
CA VAL A 101 8.51 0.54 -11.86
C VAL A 101 8.88 0.82 -10.40
N LEU A 102 10.00 0.30 -9.95
CA LEU A 102 10.60 0.70 -8.68
C LEU A 102 11.33 2.05 -8.85
N MET A 103 10.75 3.10 -8.31
CA MET A 103 11.27 4.46 -8.44
C MET A 103 12.09 4.85 -7.21
N VAL A 104 13.39 4.85 -7.36
CA VAL A 104 14.36 5.37 -6.38
C VAL A 104 14.88 6.71 -6.88
N THR A 105 14.80 7.74 -6.07
CA THR A 105 15.30 9.08 -6.40
C THR A 105 16.51 9.45 -5.58
N ASP A 106 17.31 10.36 -6.08
CA ASP A 106 18.50 10.91 -5.39
C ASP A 106 18.32 12.41 -5.10
N GLY A 107 19.21 12.94 -4.26
CA GLY A 107 19.30 14.36 -3.97
C GLY A 107 18.63 14.78 -2.67
N ARG A 108 18.56 16.12 -2.46
CA ARG A 108 17.93 16.71 -1.27
C ARG A 108 16.40 16.62 -1.36
N ALA A 109 15.73 16.56 -0.22
CA ALA A 109 14.30 16.32 -0.07
C ALA A 109 13.41 17.08 -1.06
N ASN A 110 13.46 18.43 -1.09
CA ASN A 110 12.59 19.23 -1.96
C ASN A 110 12.82 18.94 -3.45
N ARG A 111 14.07 18.82 -3.88
CA ARG A 111 14.40 18.53 -5.30
C ARG A 111 13.91 17.12 -5.69
N SER A 112 14.05 16.16 -4.81
CA SER A 112 13.59 14.79 -5.06
C SER A 112 12.06 14.70 -5.19
N LEU A 113 11.28 15.48 -4.43
CA LEU A 113 9.83 15.50 -4.54
C LEU A 113 9.35 15.93 -5.94
N TYR A 114 9.93 17.00 -6.50
CA TYR A 114 9.61 17.42 -7.87
C TYR A 114 10.01 16.36 -8.90
N ALA A 115 11.19 15.77 -8.75
CA ALA A 115 11.66 14.72 -9.67
C ALA A 115 10.77 13.47 -9.64
N ARG A 116 10.25 13.07 -8.47
CA ARG A 116 9.31 11.94 -8.31
C ARG A 116 8.03 12.17 -9.08
N VAL A 117 7.40 13.34 -8.83
CA VAL A 117 6.14 13.70 -9.51
C VAL A 117 6.33 13.77 -11.01
N ALA A 118 7.37 14.47 -11.49
CA ALA A 118 7.66 14.55 -12.92
C ALA A 118 7.83 13.16 -13.54
N ARG A 119 8.67 12.31 -12.94
CA ARG A 119 8.93 10.97 -13.46
C ARG A 119 7.69 10.07 -13.44
N ALA A 120 6.87 10.10 -12.38
CA ALA A 120 5.64 9.33 -12.31
C ALA A 120 4.65 9.76 -13.42
N ASN A 121 4.50 11.06 -13.65
CA ASN A 121 3.65 11.61 -14.68
C ASN A 121 4.16 11.26 -16.09
N ASP A 122 5.46 11.38 -16.36
CA ASP A 122 6.09 11.01 -17.63
C ASP A 122 5.89 9.52 -17.98
N LEU A 123 5.87 8.66 -16.96
CA LEU A 123 5.61 7.23 -17.11
C LEU A 123 4.15 6.93 -17.46
N SER A 124 3.23 7.89 -17.30
CA SER A 124 1.79 7.67 -17.47
C SER A 124 1.32 6.44 -16.69
N ALA A 125 1.66 6.37 -15.41
CA ALA A 125 1.34 5.25 -14.54
C ALA A 125 -0.18 5.15 -14.30
N ASN A 126 -0.65 3.94 -14.01
CA ASN A 126 -2.05 3.70 -13.64
C ASN A 126 -2.26 3.87 -12.12
N LEU A 127 -1.20 3.70 -11.34
CA LEU A 127 -1.22 3.84 -9.88
C LEU A 127 0.17 4.25 -9.37
N LEU A 128 0.21 5.16 -8.40
CA LEU A 128 1.40 5.46 -7.61
C LEU A 128 1.18 5.00 -6.17
N LEU A 129 2.11 4.18 -5.66
CA LEU A 129 2.20 3.81 -4.26
C LEU A 129 3.53 4.30 -3.68
N SER A 130 3.47 5.31 -2.82
CA SER A 130 4.64 5.83 -2.09
C SER A 130 4.82 5.07 -0.78
N ILE A 131 6.01 4.53 -0.56
CA ILE A 131 6.34 3.68 0.59
C ILE A 131 7.17 4.46 1.60
N HIS A 132 6.66 4.55 2.81
CA HIS A 132 7.24 5.23 3.95
C HIS A 132 7.13 4.39 5.22
N HIS A 133 7.86 4.82 6.27
CA HIS A 133 7.73 4.31 7.62
C HIS A 133 7.69 5.49 8.59
N ASP A 134 6.65 5.51 9.40
CA ASP A 134 6.28 6.66 10.20
C ASP A 134 7.26 6.92 11.37
N SER A 135 7.26 8.15 11.78
CA SER A 135 7.87 8.63 13.01
C SER A 135 6.82 9.38 13.83
N VAL A 136 7.23 9.96 14.93
CA VAL A 136 6.34 10.66 15.84
C VAL A 136 6.80 12.10 16.07
N PRO A 137 5.89 13.04 16.41
CA PRO A 137 6.28 14.39 16.80
C PRO A 137 7.29 14.39 17.97
N ASP A 138 8.26 15.31 17.93
CA ASP A 138 9.39 15.37 18.88
C ASP A 138 8.98 15.34 20.35
N ARG A 139 7.83 15.91 20.70
CA ARG A 139 7.32 15.91 22.08
C ARG A 139 6.96 14.53 22.65
N PHE A 140 6.89 13.51 21.81
CA PHE A 140 6.64 12.12 22.18
C PHE A 140 7.89 11.26 22.13
N ILE A 141 9.04 11.87 21.80
CA ILE A 141 10.32 11.19 21.73
C ILE A 141 10.90 11.07 23.13
N GLU A 142 11.24 9.85 23.48
CA GLU A 142 12.01 9.47 24.65
C GLU A 142 13.45 9.11 24.24
N ARG A 143 14.31 8.88 25.21
CA ARG A 143 15.70 8.50 24.97
C ARG A 143 16.05 7.22 25.72
N TRP A 144 16.81 6.37 25.06
CA TRP A 144 17.34 5.16 25.63
C TRP A 144 18.79 4.92 25.17
N GLU A 145 19.48 4.04 25.84
CA GLU A 145 20.81 3.62 25.44
C GLU A 145 20.71 2.31 24.63
N TYR A 146 21.29 2.32 23.44
CA TYR A 146 21.36 1.16 22.58
C TYR A 146 22.75 1.06 21.96
N ASN A 147 23.47 -0.04 22.22
CA ASN A 147 24.84 -0.27 21.75
C ASN A 147 25.79 0.90 22.07
N GLY A 148 25.75 1.41 23.29
CA GLY A 148 26.61 2.51 23.77
C GLY A 148 26.30 3.87 23.16
N LYS A 149 25.14 4.01 22.50
CA LYS A 149 24.67 5.28 21.89
C LYS A 149 23.30 5.67 22.40
N ARG A 150 23.14 6.96 22.70
CA ARG A 150 21.84 7.51 23.07
C ARG A 150 20.96 7.65 21.82
N ARG A 151 19.83 6.92 21.80
CA ARG A 151 18.88 6.85 20.69
C ARG A 151 17.53 7.45 21.06
N ALA A 152 16.79 7.90 20.04
CA ALA A 152 15.43 8.37 20.16
C ALA A 152 14.46 7.20 19.94
N PHE A 153 13.35 7.14 20.70
CA PHE A 153 12.29 6.17 20.51
C PHE A 153 10.95 6.71 21.01
N SER A 154 9.87 6.06 20.64
CA SER A 154 8.54 6.24 21.23
C SER A 154 7.73 4.95 21.06
N ASP A 155 7.48 4.27 22.15
CA ASP A 155 6.62 3.07 22.15
C ASP A 155 5.13 3.40 22.22
N ARG A 156 4.80 4.70 22.22
CA ARG A 156 3.42 5.18 22.37
C ARG A 156 2.55 4.90 21.16
N PHE A 157 3.12 4.90 19.96
CA PHE A 157 2.40 4.75 18.70
C PHE A 157 2.91 3.53 17.95
N LYS A 158 1.98 2.79 17.35
CA LYS A 158 2.21 1.59 16.58
C LYS A 158 1.12 1.45 15.52
N GLY A 159 1.44 0.80 14.42
CA GLY A 159 0.49 0.50 13.34
C GLY A 159 0.72 1.35 12.09
N HIS A 160 0.12 0.91 11.00
CA HIS A 160 0.21 1.58 9.70
C HIS A 160 -0.69 2.81 9.60
N SER A 161 -0.44 3.67 8.62
CA SER A 161 -1.35 4.73 8.17
C SER A 161 -1.32 4.79 6.65
N ILE A 162 -2.46 5.09 6.06
CA ILE A 162 -2.59 5.25 4.62
C ILE A 162 -3.06 6.67 4.34
N PHE A 163 -2.37 7.39 3.47
CA PHE A 163 -2.71 8.77 3.13
C PHE A 163 -3.12 8.88 1.67
N VAL A 164 -4.20 9.63 1.45
CA VAL A 164 -4.70 10.05 0.14
C VAL A 164 -4.97 11.54 0.14
N SER A 165 -5.15 12.15 -1.03
CA SER A 165 -5.42 13.58 -1.17
C SER A 165 -6.69 13.80 -1.98
N ASP A 166 -7.60 14.64 -1.46
CA ASP A 166 -8.77 15.11 -2.21
C ASP A 166 -8.37 16.07 -3.35
N ASP A 167 -7.15 16.64 -3.29
CA ASP A 167 -6.57 17.47 -4.34
C ASP A 167 -5.85 16.66 -5.45
N ASN A 168 -5.85 15.31 -5.39
CA ASN A 168 -5.37 14.47 -6.48
C ASN A 168 -6.33 14.56 -7.67
N ILE A 169 -5.84 14.29 -8.89
CA ILE A 169 -6.68 14.28 -10.10
C ILE A 169 -7.73 13.17 -10.04
N ASP A 170 -7.44 12.09 -9.31
CA ASP A 170 -8.32 10.93 -9.15
C ASP A 170 -8.44 10.50 -7.68
N PRO A 171 -9.13 11.32 -6.86
CA PRO A 171 -9.23 11.09 -5.42
C PRO A 171 -10.09 9.86 -5.08
N LYS A 172 -11.05 9.51 -5.94
CA LYS A 172 -11.94 8.37 -5.71
C LYS A 172 -11.19 7.05 -5.81
N ASP A 173 -10.41 6.87 -6.85
CA ASP A 173 -9.62 5.65 -7.04
C ASP A 173 -8.44 5.59 -6.07
N SER A 174 -7.88 6.74 -5.68
CA SER A 174 -6.90 6.83 -4.59
C SER A 174 -7.49 6.32 -3.27
N LEU A 175 -8.69 6.78 -2.90
CA LEU A 175 -9.39 6.33 -1.69
C LEU A 175 -9.76 4.85 -1.78
N LEU A 176 -10.29 4.39 -2.91
CA LEU A 176 -10.65 2.99 -3.13
C LEU A 176 -9.45 2.07 -2.95
N PHE A 177 -8.33 2.36 -3.62
CA PHE A 177 -7.10 1.57 -3.47
C PHE A 177 -6.58 1.60 -2.04
N GLY A 178 -6.53 2.78 -1.40
CA GLY A 178 -6.11 2.93 -0.01
C GLY A 178 -6.98 2.10 0.95
N SER A 179 -8.31 2.12 0.77
CA SER A 179 -9.25 1.33 1.58
C SER A 179 -9.03 -0.17 1.39
N MET A 180 -8.85 -0.63 0.16
CA MET A 180 -8.59 -2.05 -0.12
C MET A 180 -7.25 -2.50 0.48
N LEU A 181 -6.20 -1.69 0.35
CA LEU A 181 -4.90 -1.96 0.96
C LEU A 181 -5.01 -2.10 2.49
N GLY A 182 -5.63 -1.13 3.15
CA GLY A 182 -5.80 -1.15 4.61
C GLY A 182 -6.65 -2.32 5.10
N GLN A 183 -7.71 -2.68 4.39
CA GLN A 183 -8.52 -3.88 4.70
C GLN A 183 -7.70 -5.16 4.56
N GLN A 184 -6.81 -5.26 3.56
CA GLN A 184 -5.91 -6.41 3.39
C GLN A 184 -4.85 -6.47 4.50
N LEU A 185 -4.31 -5.33 4.94
CA LEU A 185 -3.41 -5.27 6.09
C LEU A 185 -4.12 -5.75 7.36
N LYS A 186 -5.33 -5.24 7.62
CA LYS A 186 -6.16 -5.66 8.76
C LYS A 186 -6.50 -7.15 8.73
N ALA A 187 -6.84 -7.70 7.57
CA ALA A 187 -7.12 -9.14 7.42
C ALA A 187 -5.91 -10.02 7.77
N ARG A 188 -4.70 -9.46 7.76
CA ARG A 188 -3.45 -10.10 8.19
C ARG A 188 -3.04 -9.75 9.62
N GLY A 189 -3.94 -9.13 10.41
CA GLY A 189 -3.70 -8.76 11.79
C GLY A 189 -2.85 -7.49 11.97
N LEU A 190 -2.69 -6.68 10.93
CA LEU A 190 -1.96 -5.42 10.98
C LEU A 190 -2.92 -4.26 11.23
N GLU A 191 -2.91 -3.74 12.44
CA GLU A 191 -3.78 -2.63 12.82
C GLU A 191 -3.22 -1.29 12.36
N TYR A 192 -4.10 -0.33 12.07
CA TYR A 192 -3.70 1.04 11.79
C TYR A 192 -3.52 1.85 13.08
N THR A 193 -2.72 2.90 13.02
CA THR A 193 -2.54 3.81 14.17
C THR A 193 -3.61 4.90 14.17
N PRO A 194 -4.41 5.05 15.25
CA PRO A 194 -5.48 6.04 15.29
C PRO A 194 -5.01 7.46 15.64
N HIS A 195 -3.74 7.64 15.98
CA HIS A 195 -3.25 8.86 16.62
C HIS A 195 -3.40 10.13 15.76
N TYR A 196 -3.47 10.00 14.43
CA TYR A 196 -3.66 11.15 13.54
C TYR A 196 -5.01 11.87 13.71
N THR A 197 -6.01 11.23 14.35
CA THR A 197 -7.29 11.88 14.66
C THR A 197 -7.28 12.64 15.98
N GLU A 198 -6.26 12.43 16.80
CA GLU A 198 -6.21 12.93 18.16
C GLU A 198 -5.92 14.44 18.23
N SER A 199 -6.53 15.13 19.20
CA SER A 199 -6.36 16.57 19.38
C SER A 199 -4.91 16.99 19.67
N PHE A 200 -4.14 16.10 20.33
CA PHE A 200 -2.75 16.35 20.62
C PHE A 200 -1.86 16.41 19.37
N MET A 201 -2.34 15.92 18.21
CA MET A 201 -1.58 16.05 16.96
C MET A 201 -1.51 17.50 16.46
N GLY A 202 -2.40 18.39 16.89
CA GLY A 202 -2.41 19.80 16.51
C GLY A 202 -2.46 19.95 14.98
N ARG A 203 -1.48 20.63 14.38
CA ARG A 203 -1.39 20.82 12.93
C ARG A 203 -1.20 19.53 12.13
N TRP A 204 -0.78 18.46 12.79
CA TRP A 204 -0.60 17.14 12.18
C TRP A 204 -1.87 16.28 12.22
N LYS A 205 -2.95 16.79 12.84
CA LYS A 205 -4.24 16.11 12.86
C LYS A 205 -4.76 15.94 11.43
N ARG A 206 -5.32 14.75 11.15
CA ARG A 206 -5.86 14.36 9.85
C ARG A 206 -7.29 13.88 9.97
N ALA A 207 -8.09 14.09 8.93
CA ALA A 207 -9.41 13.49 8.83
C ALA A 207 -9.26 12.01 8.46
N LEU A 208 -9.91 11.13 9.22
CA LEU A 208 -10.01 9.71 8.92
C LEU A 208 -11.16 9.52 7.91
N LEU A 209 -10.83 9.02 6.72
CA LEU A 209 -11.77 8.79 5.64
C LEU A 209 -12.37 7.39 5.68
N ASP A 210 -11.55 6.39 6.06
CA ASP A 210 -11.99 5.01 6.24
C ASP A 210 -11.43 4.43 7.55
N ALA A 211 -12.29 4.29 8.55
CA ALA A 211 -11.95 3.77 9.88
C ALA A 211 -11.72 2.24 9.89
N ASN A 212 -12.15 1.51 8.86
CA ASN A 212 -11.90 0.08 8.77
C ASN A 212 -10.52 -0.24 8.18
N ALA A 213 -9.96 0.72 7.44
CA ALA A 213 -8.73 0.57 6.68
C ALA A 213 -7.59 1.49 7.15
N GLY A 214 -7.87 2.47 8.02
CA GLY A 214 -6.87 3.46 8.44
C GLY A 214 -6.44 4.42 7.35
N VAL A 215 -7.40 4.89 6.51
CA VAL A 215 -7.13 5.84 5.44
C VAL A 215 -7.42 7.25 5.91
N TYR A 216 -6.44 8.13 5.74
CA TYR A 216 -6.47 9.52 6.18
C TYR A 216 -6.34 10.48 4.99
N ARG A 217 -6.97 11.66 5.11
CA ARG A 217 -6.82 12.75 4.15
C ARG A 217 -5.56 13.57 4.45
N TYR A 218 -4.74 13.82 3.41
CA TYR A 218 -3.55 14.66 3.51
C TYR A 218 -3.29 15.48 2.24
N ASP A 219 -4.05 16.56 2.04
CA ASP A 219 -4.06 17.37 0.81
C ASP A 219 -2.79 18.19 0.56
N THR A 220 -1.92 18.33 1.56
CA THR A 220 -0.67 19.09 1.42
C THR A 220 0.54 18.23 1.03
N LEU A 221 0.38 16.90 0.94
CA LEU A 221 1.45 16.02 0.46
C LEU A 221 1.64 16.19 -1.05
N PHE A 222 2.79 16.76 -1.42
CA PHE A 222 3.09 17.16 -2.79
C PHE A 222 2.99 15.99 -3.78
N VAL A 223 3.51 14.83 -3.42
CA VAL A 223 3.48 13.64 -4.27
C VAL A 223 2.06 13.16 -4.54
N LEU A 224 1.21 13.12 -3.51
CA LEU A 224 -0.18 12.71 -3.66
C LEU A 224 -1.00 13.71 -4.49
N LYS A 225 -0.77 15.02 -4.24
CA LYS A 225 -1.53 16.11 -4.87
C LYS A 225 -1.18 16.35 -6.33
N LYS A 226 0.08 16.13 -6.75
CA LYS A 226 0.61 16.58 -8.04
C LYS A 226 0.83 15.49 -9.07
N THR A 227 0.67 14.24 -8.69
CA THR A 227 0.67 13.12 -9.63
C THR A 227 -0.64 13.05 -10.42
N GLN A 228 -0.55 12.64 -11.67
CA GLN A 228 -1.66 12.59 -12.63
C GLN A 228 -2.25 11.17 -12.77
N MET A 229 -2.29 10.46 -11.68
CA MET A 229 -2.89 9.13 -11.53
C MET A 229 -3.35 8.97 -10.08
N PRO A 230 -4.18 7.95 -9.76
CA PRO A 230 -4.47 7.57 -8.39
C PRO A 230 -3.18 7.42 -7.59
N ALA A 231 -3.12 8.02 -6.40
CA ALA A 231 -1.90 8.05 -5.59
C ALA A 231 -2.19 7.82 -4.11
N VAL A 232 -1.43 6.91 -3.53
CA VAL A 232 -1.52 6.51 -2.13
C VAL A 232 -0.13 6.54 -1.50
N LEU A 233 -0.03 7.02 -0.26
CA LEU A 233 1.16 6.88 0.55
C LEU A 233 0.86 5.92 1.70
N LEU A 234 1.69 4.91 1.83
CA LEU A 234 1.67 3.96 2.94
C LEU A 234 2.80 4.29 3.92
N GLU A 235 2.43 4.58 5.17
CA GLU A 235 3.32 4.46 6.33
C GLU A 235 3.14 3.04 6.87
N ALA A 236 4.12 2.18 6.65
CA ALA A 236 3.98 0.74 6.91
C ALA A 236 3.97 0.36 8.40
N GLY A 237 4.38 1.29 9.26
CA GLY A 237 4.44 1.21 10.70
C GLY A 237 5.36 2.27 11.28
N SER A 238 5.49 2.36 12.60
CA SER A 238 6.34 3.35 13.29
C SER A 238 7.74 2.80 13.55
N ILE A 239 8.76 3.31 12.84
CA ILE A 239 10.17 2.95 13.10
C ILE A 239 10.72 3.55 14.40
N ALA A 240 10.01 4.52 14.99
CA ALA A 240 10.34 5.05 16.31
C ALA A 240 9.94 4.10 17.45
N ASN A 241 9.02 3.15 17.20
CA ASN A 241 8.61 2.13 18.17
C ASN A 241 9.62 0.97 18.19
N ARG A 242 10.11 0.62 19.39
CA ARG A 242 11.21 -0.36 19.56
C ARG A 242 10.84 -1.77 19.16
N ASP A 243 9.59 -2.15 19.36
CA ASP A 243 9.09 -3.49 19.03
C ASP A 243 8.67 -3.55 17.56
N GLU A 244 7.92 -2.55 17.07
CA GLU A 244 7.45 -2.52 15.69
C GLU A 244 8.60 -2.38 14.68
N GLU A 245 9.67 -1.64 15.01
CA GLU A 245 10.91 -1.59 14.22
C GLU A 245 11.45 -3.01 13.93
N LEU A 246 11.47 -3.88 14.94
CA LEU A 246 11.94 -5.26 14.78
C LEU A 246 10.96 -6.11 14.00
N GLU A 247 9.66 -5.95 14.27
CA GLU A 247 8.60 -6.63 13.49
C GLU A 247 8.72 -6.29 12.00
N MET A 248 8.84 -5.00 11.64
CA MET A 248 8.97 -4.55 10.26
C MET A 248 10.26 -5.02 9.58
N ALA A 249 11.30 -5.34 10.35
CA ALA A 249 12.54 -5.92 9.83
C ALA A 249 12.47 -7.44 9.65
N SER A 250 11.43 -8.10 10.19
CA SER A 250 11.29 -9.56 10.15
C SER A 250 10.71 -10.04 8.81
N PRO A 251 11.09 -11.25 8.35
CA PRO A 251 10.50 -11.85 7.14
C PRO A 251 8.98 -12.07 7.24
N GLU A 252 8.46 -12.33 8.44
CA GLU A 252 7.04 -12.62 8.68
C GLU A 252 6.17 -11.39 8.47
N ARG A 253 6.72 -10.19 8.72
CA ARG A 253 6.02 -8.92 8.54
C ARG A 253 6.09 -8.41 7.10
N GLN A 254 7.14 -8.73 6.38
CA GLN A 254 7.39 -8.28 5.01
C GLN A 254 6.73 -9.19 3.96
#